data_f90e718e13d0e4af1f4cc1153fc8a2db
#
_entry.id   f90e718e13d0e4af1f4cc1153fc8a2db
#
_cell.length_a   1.000
_cell.length_b   1.000
_cell.length_c   1.000
_cell.angle_alpha   90.00
_cell.angle_beta   90.00
_cell.angle_gamma   90.00
#
_symmetry.space_group_name_H-M   'P 1'
#
loop_
_entity.id
_entity.type
_entity.pdbx_description
1 polymer ?
#
loop_
_entity_poly.entity_id
_entity_poly.type
_entity_poly.pdbx_seq_one_letter_code
_entity_poly.pdbx_strand_id
1 'polypeptide(L)'
;GCPVTFWDVFGEQGHPVRATISDMGPLLISRLLNLNDTQEGVLSIVFRVADDNGLLLLNLADLRAMLQFVGDNAATVKTQYGNVSPASIGAIQRGLLQLEDQGGERFFGEPMLDIADLMQADGGKGVINILAADKLMANPRLYACFLLWLLSELFENLPEVGDLEKPKLVFFFDE
;
A
#
# COMPACT_ATOMS: atom_id res chain seq x y z
N GLY A 1 4.76 29.11 17.17
CA GLY A 1 4.23 28.49 15.97
C GLY A 1 3.60 27.14 16.29
N CYS A 2 2.94 26.50 15.31
CA CYS A 2 2.53 25.10 15.44
C CYS A 2 3.71 24.20 15.04
N PRO A 3 3.86 23.02 15.68
CA PRO A 3 4.85 22.05 15.25
C PRO A 3 4.50 21.50 13.85
N VAL A 4 5.53 21.20 13.05
CA VAL A 4 5.37 20.73 11.67
C VAL A 4 6.18 19.46 11.48
N THR A 5 5.59 18.46 10.84
CA THR A 5 6.27 17.23 10.41
C THR A 5 6.17 17.09 8.89
N PHE A 6 7.29 16.79 8.25
CA PHE A 6 7.34 16.51 6.82
C PHE A 6 7.37 15.02 6.57
N TRP A 7 6.58 14.58 5.60
CA TRP A 7 6.44 13.20 5.15
C TRP A 7 6.78 13.11 3.66
N ASP A 8 7.36 12.00 3.26
CA ASP A 8 7.69 11.73 1.87
C ASP A 8 7.63 10.23 1.59
N VAL A 9 6.86 9.83 0.58
CA VAL A 9 6.78 8.42 0.15
C VAL A 9 8.14 7.84 -0.21
N PHE A 10 9.04 8.67 -0.75
CA PHE A 10 10.40 8.26 -1.13
C PHE A 10 11.44 8.49 -0.03
N GLY A 11 11.07 9.12 1.09
CA GLY A 11 11.95 9.37 2.23
C GLY A 11 13.11 10.35 1.97
N GLU A 12 12.98 11.24 0.98
CA GLU A 12 14.03 12.20 0.62
C GLU A 12 13.83 13.58 1.24
N GLN A 13 12.57 14.01 1.37
CA GLN A 13 12.19 15.34 1.85
C GLN A 13 11.51 15.32 3.23
N GLY A 14 11.32 14.15 3.80
CA GLY A 14 10.64 13.98 5.08
C GLY A 14 10.75 12.55 5.62
N HIS A 15 10.00 12.28 6.68
CA HIS A 15 9.89 10.92 7.20
C HIS A 15 9.25 10.01 6.17
N PRO A 16 9.76 8.78 5.97
CA PRO A 16 9.18 7.88 4.98
C PRO A 16 7.77 7.47 5.37
N VAL A 17 6.86 7.53 4.40
CA VAL A 17 5.53 6.94 4.51
C VAL A 17 5.55 5.62 3.78
N ARG A 18 5.31 4.52 4.48
CA ARG A 18 5.34 3.18 3.92
C ARG A 18 4.06 2.41 4.20
N ALA A 19 3.72 1.53 3.28
CA ALA A 19 2.68 0.52 3.45
C ALA A 19 3.27 -0.86 3.21
N THR A 20 2.75 -1.87 3.89
CA THR A 20 3.06 -3.26 3.53
C THR A 20 2.18 -3.71 2.37
N ILE A 21 2.65 -4.69 1.61
CA ILE A 21 1.86 -5.32 0.54
C ILE A 21 0.58 -5.95 1.11
N SER A 22 0.70 -6.68 2.24
CA SER A 22 -0.45 -7.28 2.92
C SER A 22 -1.50 -6.26 3.34
N ASP A 23 -1.07 -5.11 3.86
CA ASP A 23 -1.97 -4.04 4.31
C ASP A 23 -2.69 -3.37 3.13
N MET A 24 -1.99 -3.12 2.04
CA MET A 24 -2.61 -2.54 0.84
C MET A 24 -3.63 -3.50 0.20
N GLY A 25 -3.34 -4.77 0.18
CA GLY A 25 -4.22 -5.82 -0.31
C GLY A 25 -4.25 -5.98 -1.84
N PRO A 26 -4.85 -7.10 -2.32
CA PRO A 26 -4.78 -7.47 -3.73
C PRO A 26 -5.51 -6.50 -4.66
N LEU A 27 -6.60 -5.88 -4.21
CA LEU A 27 -7.39 -4.97 -5.05
C LEU A 27 -6.61 -3.71 -5.43
N LEU A 28 -5.99 -3.04 -4.46
CA LEU A 28 -5.19 -1.84 -4.73
C LEU A 28 -3.90 -2.18 -5.49
N ILE A 29 -3.24 -3.29 -5.16
CA ILE A 29 -2.07 -3.75 -5.91
C ILE A 29 -2.46 -4.08 -7.36
N SER A 30 -3.59 -4.73 -7.62
CA SER A 30 -4.09 -4.99 -8.98
C SER A 30 -4.28 -3.70 -9.79
N ARG A 31 -4.86 -2.68 -9.17
CA ARG A 31 -5.03 -1.36 -9.79
C ARG A 31 -3.70 -0.68 -10.05
N LEU A 32 -2.77 -0.73 -9.09
CA LEU A 32 -1.43 -0.17 -9.22
C LEU A 32 -0.67 -0.79 -10.40
N LEU A 33 -0.76 -2.12 -10.55
CA LEU A 33 -0.13 -2.88 -11.63
C LEU A 33 -0.93 -2.88 -12.94
N ASN A 34 -2.13 -2.29 -12.96
CA ASN A 34 -3.04 -2.27 -14.11
C ASN A 34 -3.36 -3.67 -14.65
N LEU A 35 -3.73 -4.57 -13.75
CA LEU A 35 -4.08 -5.94 -14.08
C LEU A 35 -5.51 -6.03 -14.63
N ASN A 36 -5.74 -7.01 -15.51
CA ASN A 36 -7.09 -7.39 -15.92
C ASN A 36 -7.74 -8.34 -14.89
N ASP A 37 -9.02 -8.63 -15.05
CA ASP A 37 -9.81 -9.43 -14.10
C ASP A 37 -9.20 -10.82 -13.85
N THR A 38 -8.67 -11.47 -14.89
CA THR A 38 -8.01 -12.78 -14.78
C THR A 38 -6.73 -12.70 -13.95
N GLN A 39 -5.92 -11.69 -14.19
CA GLN A 39 -4.66 -11.45 -13.46
C GLN A 39 -4.94 -11.01 -12.00
N GLU A 40 -5.96 -10.19 -11.79
CA GLU A 40 -6.44 -9.82 -10.45
C GLU A 40 -6.88 -11.06 -9.67
N GLY A 41 -7.63 -11.97 -10.31
CA GLY A 41 -8.02 -13.24 -9.70
C GLY A 41 -6.82 -14.09 -9.28
N VAL A 42 -5.79 -14.16 -10.12
CA VAL A 42 -4.53 -14.87 -9.78
C VAL A 42 -3.82 -14.18 -8.63
N LEU A 43 -3.72 -12.85 -8.62
CA LEU A 43 -3.11 -12.11 -7.51
C LEU A 43 -3.88 -12.34 -6.20
N SER A 44 -5.21 -12.37 -6.24
CA SER A 44 -6.05 -12.67 -5.08
C SER A 44 -5.78 -14.08 -4.52
N ILE A 45 -5.54 -15.07 -5.39
CA ILE A 45 -5.11 -16.41 -4.98
C ILE A 45 -3.75 -16.35 -4.26
N VAL A 46 -2.79 -15.59 -4.79
CA VAL A 46 -1.47 -15.43 -4.18
C VAL A 46 -1.57 -14.88 -2.76
N PHE A 47 -2.39 -13.84 -2.55
CA PHE A 47 -2.64 -13.28 -1.22
C PHE A 47 -3.32 -14.30 -0.30
N ARG A 48 -4.32 -15.03 -0.81
CA ARG A 48 -5.03 -16.04 -0.03
C ARG A 48 -4.12 -17.18 0.41
N VAL A 49 -3.23 -17.65 -0.47
CA VAL A 49 -2.23 -18.67 -0.13
C VAL A 49 -1.27 -18.16 0.95
N ALA A 50 -0.84 -16.90 0.87
CA ALA A 50 -0.01 -16.29 1.91
C ALA A 50 -0.75 -16.25 3.26
N ASP A 51 -1.97 -15.76 3.28
CA ASP A 51 -2.80 -15.65 4.50
C ASP A 51 -3.05 -17.00 5.16
N ASP A 52 -3.44 -18.00 4.38
CA ASP A 52 -3.73 -19.35 4.89
C ASP A 52 -2.47 -20.05 5.46
N ASN A 53 -1.27 -19.59 5.07
CA ASN A 53 0.00 -20.07 5.62
C ASN A 53 0.60 -19.14 6.66
N GLY A 54 -0.11 -18.09 7.08
CA GLY A 54 0.35 -17.13 8.09
C GLY A 54 1.54 -16.29 7.64
N LEU A 55 1.70 -16.07 6.33
CA LEU A 55 2.79 -15.30 5.74
C LEU A 55 2.34 -13.85 5.48
N LEU A 56 3.09 -12.91 6.02
CA LEU A 56 2.92 -11.49 5.73
C LEU A 56 3.77 -11.10 4.51
N LEU A 57 3.16 -10.42 3.58
CA LEU A 57 3.84 -9.82 2.44
C LEU A 57 4.20 -8.38 2.81
N LEU A 58 5.44 -8.12 3.15
CA LEU A 58 5.87 -6.82 3.65
C LEU A 58 6.26 -5.88 2.50
N ASN A 59 6.99 -6.39 1.53
CA ASN A 59 7.56 -5.62 0.44
C ASN A 59 7.36 -6.29 -0.94
N LEU A 60 7.87 -5.67 -2.00
CA LEU A 60 7.75 -6.19 -3.36
C LEU A 60 8.50 -7.52 -3.55
N ALA A 61 9.62 -7.72 -2.85
CA ALA A 61 10.37 -8.98 -2.93
C ALA A 61 9.58 -10.16 -2.35
N ASP A 62 8.86 -9.93 -1.25
CA ASP A 62 7.99 -10.96 -0.64
C ASP A 62 6.87 -11.36 -1.60
N LEU A 63 6.21 -10.37 -2.22
CA LEU A 63 5.17 -10.63 -3.21
C LEU A 63 5.72 -11.39 -4.42
N ARG A 64 6.91 -11.04 -4.90
CA ARG A 64 7.58 -11.74 -6.00
C ARG A 64 7.90 -13.18 -5.63
N ALA A 65 8.44 -13.42 -4.44
CA ALA A 65 8.73 -14.77 -3.95
C ALA A 65 7.45 -15.62 -3.85
N MET A 66 6.35 -15.02 -3.38
CA MET A 66 5.06 -15.69 -3.27
C MET A 66 4.45 -16.02 -4.63
N LEU A 67 4.56 -15.11 -5.61
CA LEU A 67 4.18 -15.36 -7.01
C LEU A 67 4.96 -16.55 -7.61
N GLN A 68 6.27 -16.58 -7.37
CA GLN A 68 7.10 -17.69 -7.84
C GLN A 68 6.67 -19.01 -7.19
N PHE A 69 6.47 -19.02 -5.88
CA PHE A 69 6.00 -20.20 -5.15
C PHE A 69 4.66 -20.73 -5.69
N VAL A 70 3.69 -19.84 -5.89
CA VAL A 70 2.37 -20.20 -6.43
C VAL A 70 2.49 -20.73 -7.86
N GLY A 71 3.34 -20.13 -8.69
CA GLY A 71 3.62 -20.58 -10.04
C GLY A 71 4.24 -21.97 -10.09
N ASP A 72 5.24 -22.22 -9.27
CA ASP A 72 5.94 -23.52 -9.18
C ASP A 72 5.04 -24.64 -8.62
N ASN A 73 4.05 -24.29 -7.80
CA ASN A 73 3.10 -25.20 -7.19
C ASN A 73 1.69 -25.12 -7.81
N ALA A 74 1.58 -24.64 -9.04
CA ALA A 74 0.29 -24.35 -9.69
C ALA A 74 -0.69 -25.53 -9.71
N ALA A 75 -0.21 -26.75 -9.84
CA ALA A 75 -1.05 -27.96 -9.83
C ALA A 75 -1.76 -28.18 -8.48
N THR A 76 -1.04 -27.99 -7.37
CA THR A 76 -1.59 -28.10 -6.01
C THR A 76 -2.52 -26.94 -5.71
N VAL A 77 -2.09 -25.72 -6.02
CA VAL A 77 -2.88 -24.50 -5.84
C VAL A 77 -4.18 -24.54 -6.61
N LYS A 78 -4.17 -25.07 -7.86
CA LYS A 78 -5.36 -25.22 -8.68
C LYS A 78 -6.46 -26.03 -8.00
N THR A 79 -6.09 -27.10 -7.31
CA THR A 79 -7.05 -27.98 -6.65
C THR A 79 -7.74 -27.31 -5.48
N GLN A 80 -7.05 -26.45 -4.78
CA GLN A 80 -7.52 -25.82 -3.53
C GLN A 80 -8.10 -24.41 -3.73
N TYR A 81 -7.49 -23.62 -4.61
CA TYR A 81 -7.82 -22.19 -4.76
C TYR A 81 -8.33 -21.80 -6.15
N GLY A 82 -8.00 -22.57 -7.17
CA GLY A 82 -8.37 -22.27 -8.55
C GLY A 82 -7.18 -22.20 -9.50
N ASN A 83 -7.49 -21.98 -10.77
CA ASN A 83 -6.49 -22.05 -11.82
C ASN A 83 -5.54 -20.85 -11.81
N VAL A 84 -4.24 -21.13 -11.83
CA VAL A 84 -3.17 -20.14 -11.94
C VAL A 84 -2.39 -20.43 -13.21
N SER A 85 -2.45 -19.51 -14.18
CA SER A 85 -1.72 -19.67 -15.43
C SER A 85 -0.31 -19.05 -15.37
N PRO A 86 0.70 -19.66 -16.01
CA PRO A 86 2.03 -19.07 -16.12
C PRO A 86 2.02 -17.69 -16.78
N ALA A 87 1.10 -17.46 -17.73
CA ALA A 87 0.95 -16.18 -18.41
C ALA A 87 0.52 -15.06 -17.45
N SER A 88 -0.42 -15.36 -16.54
CA SER A 88 -0.87 -14.39 -15.52
C SER A 88 0.23 -14.11 -14.49
N ILE A 89 0.94 -15.13 -14.00
CA ILE A 89 2.10 -14.95 -13.12
C ILE A 89 3.15 -14.05 -13.79
N GLY A 90 3.50 -14.33 -15.05
CA GLY A 90 4.47 -13.51 -15.80
C GLY A 90 4.01 -12.07 -16.01
N ALA A 91 2.73 -11.84 -16.23
CA ALA A 91 2.17 -10.48 -16.36
C ALA A 91 2.29 -9.69 -15.06
N ILE A 92 1.96 -10.31 -13.92
CA ILE A 92 2.08 -9.68 -12.61
C ILE A 92 3.55 -9.38 -12.29
N GLN A 93 4.46 -10.32 -12.54
CA GLN A 93 5.90 -10.11 -12.33
C GLN A 93 6.45 -8.95 -13.16
N ARG A 94 6.02 -8.79 -14.43
CA ARG A 94 6.42 -7.64 -15.24
C ARG A 94 5.89 -6.32 -14.67
N GLY A 95 4.65 -6.31 -14.17
CA GLY A 95 4.09 -5.14 -13.49
C GLY A 95 4.89 -4.75 -12.25
N LEU A 96 5.33 -5.74 -11.45
CA LEU A 96 6.17 -5.49 -10.29
C LEU A 96 7.53 -4.90 -10.67
N LEU A 97 8.16 -5.40 -11.74
CA LEU A 97 9.41 -4.84 -12.25
C LEU A 97 9.26 -3.35 -12.62
N GLN A 98 8.19 -3.02 -13.36
CA GLN A 98 7.91 -1.63 -13.70
C GLN A 98 7.70 -0.74 -12.47
N LEU A 99 7.06 -1.28 -11.44
CA LEU A 99 6.85 -0.55 -10.20
C LEU A 99 8.16 -0.32 -9.44
N GLU A 100 9.05 -1.30 -9.41
CA GLU A 100 10.40 -1.18 -8.85
C GLU A 100 11.21 -0.10 -9.57
N ASP A 101 11.21 -0.11 -10.91
CA ASP A 101 11.87 0.90 -11.74
C ASP A 101 11.36 2.33 -11.46
N GLN A 102 10.12 2.46 -11.02
CA GLN A 102 9.50 3.74 -10.62
C GLN A 102 9.76 4.12 -9.16
N GLY A 103 10.55 3.36 -8.43
CA GLY A 103 10.88 3.61 -7.04
C GLY A 103 9.86 3.05 -6.03
N GLY A 104 8.96 2.16 -6.47
CA GLY A 104 7.96 1.53 -5.60
C GLY A 104 8.55 0.77 -4.42
N GLU A 105 9.78 0.29 -4.52
CA GLU A 105 10.51 -0.34 -3.42
C GLU A 105 10.64 0.54 -2.17
N ARG A 106 10.66 1.86 -2.35
CA ARG A 106 10.79 2.80 -1.23
C ARG A 106 9.49 2.99 -0.48
N PHE A 107 8.37 2.79 -1.17
CA PHE A 107 7.04 2.91 -0.57
C PHE A 107 6.61 1.63 0.15
N PHE A 108 6.90 0.45 -0.41
CA PHE A 108 6.49 -0.81 0.18
C PHE A 108 7.51 -1.36 1.17
N GLY A 109 7.08 -1.57 2.40
CA GLY A 109 7.89 -2.16 3.46
C GLY A 109 7.57 -1.62 4.83
N GLU A 110 8.48 -1.92 5.76
CA GLU A 110 8.43 -1.44 7.13
C GLU A 110 9.46 -0.33 7.40
N PRO A 111 9.22 0.52 8.40
CA PRO A 111 8.01 0.57 9.24
C PRO A 111 6.81 1.11 8.46
N MET A 112 5.64 0.48 8.66
CA MET A 112 4.38 0.96 8.11
C MET A 112 3.96 2.24 8.83
N LEU A 113 3.32 3.18 8.10
CA LEU A 113 2.74 4.38 8.69
C LEU A 113 1.72 4.00 9.76
N ASP A 114 1.89 4.53 10.97
CA ASP A 114 0.86 4.52 11.99
C ASP A 114 0.02 5.81 11.84
N ILE A 115 -1.28 5.65 11.64
CA ILE A 115 -2.21 6.80 11.53
C ILE A 115 -2.17 7.71 12.78
N ALA A 116 -1.88 7.15 13.95
CA ALA A 116 -1.72 7.91 15.17
C ALA A 116 -0.59 8.97 15.08
N ASP A 117 0.42 8.71 14.26
CA ASP A 117 1.52 9.65 14.03
C ASP A 117 1.05 10.94 13.33
N LEU A 118 -0.03 10.86 12.55
CA LEU A 118 -0.64 12.03 11.90
C LEU A 118 -1.51 12.87 12.85
N MET A 119 -1.87 12.34 14.00
CA MET A 119 -2.79 12.97 14.96
C MET A 119 -2.08 13.44 16.24
N GLN A 120 -0.77 13.52 16.24
CA GLN A 120 0.00 13.94 17.41
C GLN A 120 -0.23 15.41 17.74
N ALA A 121 -0.07 15.72 19.01
CA ALA A 121 -0.10 17.08 19.54
C ALA A 121 1.17 17.35 20.36
N ASP A 122 1.68 18.55 20.24
CA ASP A 122 2.81 19.05 21.03
C ASP A 122 2.45 20.41 21.65
N GLY A 123 2.70 20.53 22.97
CA GLY A 123 2.38 21.74 23.72
C GLY A 123 0.90 22.16 23.63
N GLY A 124 -0.04 21.21 23.49
CA GLY A 124 -1.48 21.48 23.37
C GLY A 124 -1.92 21.95 21.98
N LYS A 125 -1.04 21.88 20.99
CA LYS A 125 -1.33 22.21 19.58
C LYS A 125 -1.17 20.94 18.73
N GLY A 126 -2.08 20.77 17.77
CA GLY A 126 -1.96 19.72 16.77
C GLY A 126 -0.72 19.92 15.89
N VAL A 127 -0.08 18.83 15.51
CA VAL A 127 1.03 18.82 14.56
C VAL A 127 0.50 19.02 13.14
N ILE A 128 1.11 19.93 12.40
CA ILE A 128 0.82 20.11 10.96
C ILE A 128 1.66 19.08 10.20
N ASN A 129 1.00 18.18 9.49
CA ASN A 129 1.65 17.18 8.65
C ASN A 129 1.67 17.67 7.20
N ILE A 130 2.85 17.68 6.59
CA ILE A 130 3.03 18.10 5.20
C ILE A 130 3.61 16.91 4.43
N LEU A 131 2.87 16.41 3.44
CA LEU A 131 3.34 15.37 2.53
C LEU A 131 3.98 16.02 1.30
N ALA A 132 5.26 15.77 1.07
CA ALA A 132 5.94 16.11 -0.17
C ALA A 132 5.44 15.18 -1.28
N ALA A 133 4.70 15.70 -2.24
CA ALA A 133 4.02 14.91 -3.27
C ALA A 133 4.51 15.18 -4.70
N ASP A 134 5.52 16.01 -4.88
CA ASP A 134 6.07 16.38 -6.20
C ASP A 134 6.47 15.17 -7.04
N LYS A 135 7.25 14.25 -6.48
CA LYS A 135 7.63 12.99 -7.14
C LYS A 135 6.50 11.98 -7.23
N LEU A 136 5.65 11.93 -6.21
CA LEU A 136 4.51 11.03 -6.18
C LEU A 136 3.50 11.38 -7.29
N MET A 137 3.25 12.66 -7.52
CA MET A 137 2.38 13.15 -8.59
C MET A 137 2.91 12.85 -10.00
N ALA A 138 4.22 12.67 -10.16
CA ALA A 138 4.81 12.22 -11.43
C ALA A 138 4.40 10.77 -11.79
N ASN A 139 3.88 10.00 -10.83
CA ASN A 139 3.34 8.66 -11.03
C ASN A 139 1.85 8.64 -10.62
N PRO A 140 0.90 8.94 -11.52
CA PRO A 140 -0.51 9.08 -11.18
C PRO A 140 -1.15 7.82 -10.58
N ARG A 141 -0.69 6.63 -10.97
CA ARG A 141 -1.20 5.37 -10.41
C ARG A 141 -0.76 5.18 -8.96
N LEU A 142 0.51 5.39 -8.69
CA LEU A 142 1.04 5.30 -7.34
C LEU A 142 0.37 6.35 -6.44
N TYR A 143 0.21 7.58 -6.94
CA TYR A 143 -0.49 8.63 -6.23
C TYR A 143 -1.94 8.25 -5.88
N ALA A 144 -2.71 7.76 -6.86
CA ALA A 144 -4.09 7.35 -6.64
C ALA A 144 -4.19 6.17 -5.64
N CYS A 145 -3.33 5.16 -5.77
CA CYS A 145 -3.30 4.02 -4.85
C CYS A 145 -2.89 4.43 -3.44
N PHE A 146 -1.89 5.32 -3.33
CA PHE A 146 -1.47 5.89 -2.05
C PHE A 146 -2.62 6.61 -1.34
N LEU A 147 -3.34 7.49 -2.06
CA LEU A 147 -4.48 8.22 -1.47
C LEU A 147 -5.60 7.28 -1.05
N LEU A 148 -5.96 6.31 -1.89
CA LEU A 148 -6.99 5.32 -1.56
C LEU A 148 -6.59 4.51 -0.33
N TRP A 149 -5.35 4.05 -0.27
CA TRP A 149 -4.83 3.34 0.88
C TRP A 149 -4.87 4.20 2.15
N LEU A 150 -4.34 5.43 2.09
CA LEU A 150 -4.31 6.34 3.23
C LEU A 150 -5.72 6.65 3.75
N LEU A 151 -6.67 6.91 2.86
CA LEU A 151 -8.06 7.17 3.24
C LEU A 151 -8.72 5.92 3.85
N SER A 152 -8.41 4.72 3.35
CA SER A 152 -8.89 3.47 3.94
C SER A 152 -8.33 3.26 5.34
N GLU A 153 -7.03 3.47 5.54
CA GLU A 153 -6.37 3.39 6.85
C GLU A 153 -7.01 4.34 7.86
N LEU A 154 -7.29 5.57 7.45
CA LEU A 154 -7.96 6.55 8.29
C LEU A 154 -9.38 6.10 8.64
N PHE A 155 -10.13 5.60 7.66
CA PHE A 155 -11.50 5.12 7.89
C PHE A 155 -11.55 3.92 8.84
N GLU A 156 -10.60 3.00 8.73
CA GLU A 156 -10.55 1.80 9.55
C GLU A 156 -10.03 2.07 10.98
N ASN A 157 -9.07 2.99 11.13
CA ASN A 157 -8.34 3.17 12.39
C ASN A 157 -8.78 4.39 13.19
N LEU A 158 -9.53 5.34 12.60
CA LEU A 158 -10.06 6.47 13.35
C LEU A 158 -11.24 6.02 14.23
N PRO A 159 -11.19 6.31 15.55
CA PRO A 159 -12.28 5.97 16.44
C PRO A 159 -13.51 6.82 16.15
N GLU A 160 -14.69 6.22 16.27
CA GLU A 160 -15.94 6.97 16.34
C GLU A 160 -15.98 7.77 17.65
N VAL A 161 -15.94 9.09 17.53
CA VAL A 161 -15.87 9.99 18.71
C VAL A 161 -17.10 10.90 18.86
N GLY A 162 -18.13 10.68 18.03
CA GLY A 162 -19.32 11.52 18.02
C GLY A 162 -19.08 12.93 17.47
N ASP A 163 -19.97 13.84 17.79
CA ASP A 163 -19.93 15.22 17.31
C ASP A 163 -19.08 16.08 18.27
N LEU A 164 -17.83 16.29 17.90
CA LEU A 164 -16.88 17.08 18.68
C LEU A 164 -16.92 18.55 18.25
N GLU A 165 -16.66 19.46 19.18
CA GLU A 165 -16.52 20.90 18.88
C GLU A 165 -15.40 21.23 17.87
N LYS A 166 -14.39 20.36 17.79
CA LYS A 166 -13.23 20.52 16.88
C LYS A 166 -12.95 19.21 16.17
N PRO A 167 -12.60 19.25 14.86
CA PRO A 167 -12.23 18.05 14.14
C PRO A 167 -10.94 17.45 14.72
N LYS A 168 -10.84 16.11 14.69
CA LYS A 168 -9.64 15.39 15.10
C LYS A 168 -8.53 15.47 14.06
N LEU A 169 -8.90 15.49 12.78
CA LEU A 169 -7.98 15.54 11.66
C LEU A 169 -8.62 16.32 10.51
N VAL A 170 -7.86 17.16 9.84
CA VAL A 170 -8.30 17.94 8.68
C VAL A 170 -7.33 17.68 7.54
N PHE A 171 -7.84 17.32 6.39
CA PHE A 171 -7.07 17.15 5.16
C PHE A 171 -7.21 18.36 4.26
N PHE A 172 -6.09 18.83 3.74
CA PHE A 172 -6.03 19.80 2.67
C PHE A 172 -5.41 19.13 1.43
N PHE A 173 -6.17 19.09 0.36
CA PHE A 173 -5.67 18.69 -0.96
C PHE A 173 -5.37 19.98 -1.72
N ASP A 174 -4.09 20.20 -2.02
CA ASP A 174 -3.63 21.28 -2.88
C ASP A 174 -3.47 20.73 -4.29
N GLU A 175 -4.11 21.40 -5.28
CA GLU A 175 -4.17 20.94 -6.66
C GLU A 175 -2.83 21.08 -7.40
#